data_2c00b4b5dbbd6c5e60ad88f979bae67f
#
_entry.id   2c00b4b5dbbd6c5e60ad88f979bae67f
#
_cell.length_a   1.000
_cell.length_b   1.000
_cell.length_c   1.000
_cell.angle_alpha   90.00
_cell.angle_beta   90.00
_cell.angle_gamma   90.00
#
_symmetry.space_group_name_H-M   'P 1'
#
loop_
_entity.id
_entity.type
_entity.pdbx_description
1 polymer ?
#
loop_
_entity_poly.entity_id
_entity_poly.type
_entity_poly.pdbx_seq_one_letter_code
_entity_poly.pdbx_strand_id
1 'polypeptide(L)'
;AVCMLAFADTADHISLGEFARTIIRANPFKGGTSEFAYPDGGGYDSICHVLGDFILENNGVIKTKESVKKIIVKDSKVTGVVVSDSLNSEKIIPTNSVVISYPAYTALNQLFEKNIIDTKFVEKINKLNKTTSVVEVHFALNSQIDTRQVVFPVGKDYVTKGIFFISNITPSVSPVGEHLIIAGTPVSSADTENSEKVKNIVTKMKEEISSIYPKFDSALLWERPMAWKLVESVVKEPGKVWKSKMPHQIPGIEGLFFVGDSTISYGIGTDSAAHSSILCHPKIKSFLNSSIN
;
A
#
# COMPACT_ATOMS: atom_id res chain seq x y z
N ALA A 1 -6.23 -12.41 -14.25
CA ALA A 1 -5.65 -11.12 -14.66
C ALA A 1 -6.17 -9.98 -13.76
N VAL A 2 -7.48 -9.63 -13.80
CA VAL A 2 -8.03 -8.47 -13.06
C VAL A 2 -7.78 -8.55 -11.55
N CYS A 3 -7.93 -9.72 -10.92
CA CYS A 3 -7.65 -9.87 -9.49
C CYS A 3 -6.17 -9.63 -9.18
N MET A 4 -5.28 -10.07 -10.05
CA MET A 4 -3.84 -9.85 -9.90
C MET A 4 -3.48 -8.37 -9.98
N LEU A 5 -4.06 -7.64 -10.94
CA LEU A 5 -3.86 -6.21 -11.11
C LEU A 5 -4.40 -5.40 -9.92
N ALA A 6 -5.63 -5.72 -9.51
CA ALA A 6 -6.34 -4.92 -8.53
C ALA A 6 -6.01 -5.26 -7.08
N PHE A 7 -5.68 -6.53 -6.78
CA PHE A 7 -5.59 -7.02 -5.40
C PHE A 7 -4.25 -7.68 -5.07
N ALA A 8 -3.36 -7.81 -6.03
CA ALA A 8 -2.11 -8.56 -5.90
C ALA A 8 -2.34 -9.99 -5.32
N ASP A 9 -3.46 -10.62 -5.71
CA ASP A 9 -3.87 -11.95 -5.23
C ASP A 9 -4.68 -12.70 -6.30
N THR A 10 -4.97 -13.98 -6.07
CA THR A 10 -5.70 -14.84 -7.00
C THR A 10 -7.21 -14.77 -6.79
N ALA A 11 -7.98 -15.08 -7.84
CA ALA A 11 -9.44 -14.91 -7.84
C ALA A 11 -10.17 -15.78 -6.79
N ASP A 12 -9.59 -16.90 -6.43
CA ASP A 12 -10.12 -17.86 -5.45
C ASP A 12 -10.03 -17.36 -4.00
N HIS A 13 -9.18 -16.37 -3.74
CA HIS A 13 -9.02 -15.76 -2.43
C HIS A 13 -9.82 -14.48 -2.25
N ILE A 14 -10.18 -13.81 -3.33
CA ILE A 14 -10.78 -12.46 -3.27
C ILE A 14 -12.28 -12.53 -2.95
N SER A 15 -12.73 -11.66 -2.04
CA SER A 15 -14.14 -11.43 -1.79
C SER A 15 -14.85 -10.98 -3.06
N LEU A 16 -15.86 -11.73 -3.50
CA LEU A 16 -16.68 -11.38 -4.68
C LEU A 16 -17.31 -10.00 -4.53
N GLY A 17 -17.76 -9.64 -3.33
CA GLY A 17 -18.33 -8.32 -3.06
C GLY A 17 -17.33 -7.19 -3.23
N GLU A 18 -16.08 -7.37 -2.83
CA GLU A 18 -15.02 -6.37 -3.01
C GLU A 18 -14.58 -6.30 -4.48
N PHE A 19 -14.48 -7.45 -5.16
CA PHE A 19 -14.24 -7.52 -6.60
C PHE A 19 -15.29 -6.74 -7.39
N ALA A 20 -16.57 -7.03 -7.17
CA ALA A 20 -17.68 -6.36 -7.86
C ALA A 20 -17.66 -4.83 -7.59
N ARG A 21 -17.40 -4.42 -6.34
CA ARG A 21 -17.31 -3.01 -5.97
C ARG A 21 -16.13 -2.31 -6.66
N THR A 22 -14.98 -2.94 -6.74
CA THR A 22 -13.81 -2.40 -7.44
C THR A 22 -14.09 -2.22 -8.92
N ILE A 23 -14.70 -3.19 -9.57
CA ILE A 23 -15.10 -3.08 -10.99
C ILE A 23 -16.13 -1.95 -11.20
N ILE A 24 -17.15 -1.83 -10.33
CA ILE A 24 -18.14 -0.77 -10.41
C ILE A 24 -17.51 0.62 -10.23
N ARG A 25 -16.56 0.76 -9.31
CA ARG A 25 -15.85 2.02 -9.07
C ARG A 25 -14.90 2.39 -10.21
N ALA A 26 -14.17 1.44 -10.74
CA ALA A 26 -13.30 1.66 -11.91
C ALA A 26 -14.13 2.03 -13.16
N ASN A 27 -15.41 1.65 -13.17
CA ASN A 27 -16.41 2.01 -14.18
C ASN A 27 -15.96 1.82 -15.64
N PRO A 28 -15.48 0.64 -16.03
CA PRO A 28 -15.03 0.37 -17.40
C PRO A 28 -16.16 0.44 -18.44
N PHE A 29 -17.45 0.57 -18.01
CA PHE A 29 -18.63 0.44 -18.87
C PHE A 29 -19.40 1.75 -19.07
N LYS A 30 -18.99 2.88 -18.51
CA LYS A 30 -19.65 4.19 -18.72
C LYS A 30 -19.14 4.96 -19.95
N GLY A 31 -18.90 4.25 -21.05
CA GLY A 31 -18.69 4.90 -22.35
C GLY A 31 -17.32 5.52 -22.58
N GLY A 32 -16.33 5.23 -21.74
CA GLY A 32 -14.93 5.60 -21.92
C GLY A 32 -14.01 4.38 -21.97
N THR A 33 -12.93 4.46 -22.67
CA THR A 33 -11.81 3.54 -22.54
C THR A 33 -11.23 3.72 -21.14
N SER A 34 -11.09 2.65 -20.36
CA SER A 34 -10.33 2.70 -19.11
C SER A 34 -8.85 2.82 -19.47
N GLU A 35 -8.32 4.01 -19.31
CA GLU A 35 -6.89 4.26 -19.50
C GLU A 35 -6.19 4.21 -18.15
N PHE A 36 -4.99 3.61 -18.14
CA PHE A 36 -4.10 3.74 -17.01
C PHE A 36 -3.41 5.10 -17.07
N ALA A 37 -3.30 5.74 -15.91
CA ALA A 37 -2.56 6.98 -15.77
C ALA A 37 -1.61 6.88 -14.58
N TYR A 38 -0.50 7.56 -14.69
CA TYR A 38 0.44 7.79 -13.59
C TYR A 38 0.45 9.27 -13.25
N PRO A 39 0.63 9.64 -11.98
CA PRO A 39 0.84 11.04 -11.63
C PRO A 39 2.09 11.58 -12.31
N ASP A 40 1.99 12.76 -12.93
CA ASP A 40 3.15 13.43 -13.52
C ASP A 40 4.19 13.81 -12.47
N GLY A 41 5.45 13.93 -12.90
CA GLY A 41 6.53 14.43 -12.05
C GLY A 41 7.15 13.41 -11.09
N GLY A 42 7.00 12.11 -11.34
CA GLY A 42 7.68 11.08 -10.54
C GLY A 42 6.77 9.99 -9.96
N GLY A 43 5.56 9.85 -10.48
CA GLY A 43 4.62 8.82 -10.05
C GLY A 43 4.00 9.13 -8.68
N TYR A 44 3.83 8.13 -7.82
CA TYR A 44 3.17 8.30 -6.52
C TYR A 44 3.90 9.26 -5.56
N ASP A 45 5.19 9.47 -5.74
CA ASP A 45 5.97 10.41 -4.93
C ASP A 45 5.47 11.85 -5.10
N SER A 46 5.04 12.23 -6.31
CA SER A 46 4.45 13.54 -6.58
C SER A 46 3.19 13.83 -5.73
N ILE A 47 2.37 12.81 -5.47
CA ILE A 47 1.20 12.95 -4.59
C ILE A 47 1.65 13.24 -3.15
N CYS A 48 2.71 12.56 -2.68
CA CYS A 48 3.27 12.79 -1.36
C CYS A 48 3.85 14.21 -1.23
N HIS A 49 4.52 14.71 -2.28
CA HIS A 49 5.03 16.09 -2.31
C HIS A 49 3.90 17.12 -2.22
N VAL A 50 2.88 17.02 -3.06
CA VAL A 50 1.72 17.94 -3.03
C VAL A 50 1.03 17.96 -1.65
N LEU A 51 0.82 16.79 -1.04
CA LEU A 51 0.23 16.71 0.29
C LEU A 51 1.18 17.25 1.36
N GLY A 52 2.48 17.04 1.21
CA GLY A 52 3.51 17.56 2.10
C GLY A 52 3.58 19.08 2.06
N ASP A 53 3.60 19.67 0.87
CA ASP A 53 3.59 21.11 0.66
C ASP A 53 2.33 21.74 1.30
N PHE A 54 1.17 21.14 1.10
CA PHE A 54 -0.07 21.58 1.73
C PHE A 54 0.01 21.60 3.27
N ILE A 55 0.64 20.57 3.87
CA ILE A 55 0.86 20.53 5.34
C ILE A 55 1.73 21.69 5.78
N LEU A 56 2.86 21.92 5.09
CA LEU A 56 3.82 22.99 5.43
C LEU A 56 3.21 24.39 5.25
N GLU A 57 2.48 24.63 4.16
CA GLU A 57 1.78 25.88 3.89
C GLU A 57 0.71 26.20 4.94
N ASN A 58 0.16 25.19 5.59
CA ASN A 58 -0.80 25.34 6.69
C ASN A 58 -0.16 25.25 8.09
N ASN A 59 1.12 25.58 8.21
CA ASN A 59 1.89 25.60 9.46
C ASN A 59 2.01 24.21 10.12
N GLY A 60 1.83 23.12 9.38
CA GLY A 60 2.13 21.79 9.84
C GLY A 60 3.64 21.53 9.85
N VAL A 61 4.05 20.46 10.52
CA VAL A 61 5.46 20.05 10.60
C VAL A 61 5.59 18.61 10.12
N ILE A 62 6.50 18.37 9.19
CA ILE A 62 6.87 17.03 8.73
C ILE A 62 8.22 16.67 9.33
N LYS A 63 8.28 15.54 10.03
CA LYS A 63 9.52 15.01 10.61
C LYS A 63 9.81 13.65 10.02
N THR A 64 10.89 13.57 9.28
CA THR A 64 11.45 12.31 8.77
C THR A 64 12.55 11.81 9.69
N LYS A 65 12.92 10.52 9.57
CA LYS A 65 13.96 9.88 10.40
C LYS A 65 13.66 9.88 11.90
N GLU A 66 12.40 10.08 12.27
CA GLU A 66 11.88 9.89 13.62
C GLU A 66 10.92 8.68 13.62
N SER A 67 11.08 7.78 14.57
CA SER A 67 10.22 6.61 14.75
C SER A 67 9.35 6.77 15.98
N VAL A 68 8.03 6.57 15.84
CA VAL A 68 7.14 6.48 17.01
C VAL A 68 7.38 5.13 17.70
N LYS A 69 7.74 5.17 18.96
CA LYS A 69 8.00 3.99 19.79
C LYS A 69 6.81 3.59 20.65
N LYS A 70 6.03 4.58 21.10
CA LYS A 70 4.93 4.34 22.02
C LYS A 70 3.90 5.47 21.96
N ILE A 71 2.64 5.12 22.15
CA ILE A 71 1.54 6.06 22.40
C ILE A 71 1.22 6.02 23.89
N ILE A 72 1.23 7.19 24.51
CA ILE A 72 0.97 7.34 25.95
C ILE A 72 -0.53 7.54 26.14
N VAL A 73 -1.16 6.62 26.87
CA VAL A 73 -2.57 6.68 27.23
C VAL A 73 -2.66 6.71 28.76
N LYS A 74 -3.35 7.71 29.31
CA LYS A 74 -3.65 7.84 30.76
C LYS A 74 -5.14 8.12 30.91
N ASP A 75 -5.76 7.47 31.85
CA ASP A 75 -7.21 7.62 32.14
C ASP A 75 -8.07 7.54 30.86
N SER A 76 -7.78 6.55 30.03
CA SER A 76 -8.46 6.33 28.73
C SER A 76 -8.31 7.47 27.72
N LYS A 77 -7.32 8.35 27.85
CA LYS A 77 -7.05 9.47 26.94
C LYS A 77 -5.62 9.44 26.42
N VAL A 78 -5.44 9.80 25.17
CA VAL A 78 -4.10 10.04 24.61
C VAL A 78 -3.51 11.28 25.29
N THR A 79 -2.27 11.18 25.77
CA THR A 79 -1.55 12.29 26.42
C THR A 79 -0.20 12.61 25.77
N GLY A 80 0.27 11.77 24.86
CA GLY A 80 1.52 12.01 24.15
C GLY A 80 2.00 10.83 23.34
N VAL A 81 3.11 11.03 22.64
CA VAL A 81 3.83 9.99 21.91
C VAL A 81 5.31 10.01 22.27
N VAL A 82 5.92 8.84 22.38
CA VAL A 82 7.37 8.68 22.46
C VAL A 82 7.91 8.52 21.06
N VAL A 83 8.83 9.38 20.69
CA VAL A 83 9.53 9.29 19.38
C VAL A 83 11.02 9.14 19.61
N SER A 84 11.66 8.40 18.70
CA SER A 84 13.11 8.19 18.70
C SER A 84 13.70 8.67 17.39
N ASP A 85 14.78 9.40 17.44
CA ASP A 85 15.55 9.85 16.27
C ASP A 85 16.50 8.75 15.74
N SER A 86 17.28 9.08 14.72
CA SER A 86 18.26 8.18 14.11
C SER A 86 19.42 7.78 15.03
N LEU A 87 19.63 8.51 16.12
CA LEU A 87 20.65 8.21 17.16
C LEU A 87 20.05 7.45 18.35
N ASN A 88 18.79 6.99 18.23
CA ASN A 88 18.02 6.36 19.31
C ASN A 88 17.79 7.24 20.55
N SER A 89 17.89 8.57 20.40
CA SER A 89 17.50 9.49 21.45
C SER A 89 15.98 9.62 21.49
N GLU A 90 15.40 9.32 22.65
CA GLU A 90 13.94 9.36 22.83
C GLU A 90 13.50 10.69 23.42
N LYS A 91 12.36 11.17 22.93
CA LYS A 91 11.64 12.34 23.50
C LYS A 91 10.15 12.09 23.52
N ILE A 92 9.47 12.77 24.44
CA ILE A 92 8.01 12.76 24.51
C ILE A 92 7.48 14.02 23.82
N ILE A 93 6.52 13.83 22.91
CA ILE A 93 5.73 14.91 22.32
C ILE A 93 4.36 14.87 22.98
N PRO A 94 4.01 15.87 23.82
CA PRO A 94 2.68 15.96 24.41
C PRO A 94 1.64 16.21 23.33
N THR A 95 0.55 15.45 23.35
CA THR A 95 -0.60 15.64 22.46
C THR A 95 -1.83 14.96 23.04
N ASN A 96 -3.00 15.51 22.78
CA ASN A 96 -4.29 14.90 23.13
C ASN A 96 -4.93 14.13 21.98
N SER A 97 -4.31 14.14 20.79
CA SER A 97 -4.84 13.44 19.62
C SER A 97 -3.72 12.81 18.79
N VAL A 98 -3.93 11.56 18.37
CA VAL A 98 -3.01 10.82 17.50
C VAL A 98 -3.81 10.14 16.41
N VAL A 99 -3.34 10.28 15.16
CA VAL A 99 -3.85 9.53 14.00
C VAL A 99 -2.76 8.58 13.53
N ILE A 100 -3.08 7.28 13.49
CA ILE A 100 -2.15 6.24 13.08
C ILE A 100 -2.51 5.79 11.66
N SER A 101 -1.55 5.85 10.73
CA SER A 101 -1.65 5.29 9.37
C SER A 101 -0.88 3.99 9.19
N TYR A 102 -0.23 3.51 10.23
CA TYR A 102 0.49 2.24 10.25
C TYR A 102 -0.49 1.06 10.25
N PRO A 103 -0.14 -0.15 9.73
CA PRO A 103 -1.04 -1.30 9.76
C PRO A 103 -1.59 -1.54 11.17
N ALA A 104 -2.92 -1.56 11.30
CA ALA A 104 -3.58 -1.50 12.60
C ALA A 104 -3.15 -2.62 13.56
N TYR A 105 -3.04 -3.87 13.06
CA TYR A 105 -2.59 -5.00 13.87
C TYR A 105 -1.13 -4.83 14.36
N THR A 106 -0.26 -4.23 13.54
CA THR A 106 1.12 -3.94 13.94
C THR A 106 1.16 -2.83 14.98
N ALA A 107 0.40 -1.75 14.76
CA ALA A 107 0.31 -0.63 15.71
C ALA A 107 -0.20 -1.09 17.09
N LEU A 108 -1.25 -1.92 17.11
CA LEU A 108 -1.82 -2.43 18.37
C LEU A 108 -0.83 -3.30 19.17
N ASN A 109 0.04 -4.02 18.50
CA ASN A 109 1.02 -4.89 19.16
C ASN A 109 2.33 -4.20 19.52
N GLN A 110 2.66 -3.06 18.88
CA GLN A 110 3.98 -2.42 19.02
C GLN A 110 3.94 -1.08 19.76
N LEU A 111 2.83 -0.31 19.64
CA LEU A 111 2.81 1.07 20.09
C LEU A 111 2.10 1.27 21.45
N PHE A 112 1.56 0.24 22.04
CA PHE A 112 0.81 0.33 23.30
C PHE A 112 1.39 -0.58 24.38
N GLU A 113 1.31 -0.13 25.63
CA GLU A 113 1.56 -1.01 26.77
C GLU A 113 0.52 -2.13 26.85
N LYS A 114 0.91 -3.24 27.44
CA LYS A 114 -0.02 -4.35 27.66
C LYS A 114 -1.22 -3.90 28.49
N ASN A 115 -2.39 -4.43 28.15
CA ASN A 115 -3.67 -4.18 28.85
C ASN A 115 -4.26 -2.76 28.70
N ILE A 116 -3.65 -1.86 27.94
CA ILE A 116 -4.26 -0.56 27.62
C ILE A 116 -5.49 -0.74 26.72
N ILE A 117 -5.41 -1.71 25.82
CA ILE A 117 -6.48 -2.03 24.87
C ILE A 117 -7.04 -3.40 25.24
N ASP A 118 -8.37 -3.55 25.15
CA ASP A 118 -9.04 -4.81 25.42
C ASP A 118 -8.43 -5.96 24.61
N THR A 119 -8.06 -7.04 25.28
CA THR A 119 -7.36 -8.18 24.68
C THR A 119 -8.19 -8.84 23.57
N LYS A 120 -9.52 -8.97 23.75
CA LYS A 120 -10.39 -9.56 22.73
C LYS A 120 -10.46 -8.68 21.48
N PHE A 121 -10.39 -7.37 21.67
CA PHE A 121 -10.31 -6.43 20.54
C PHE A 121 -9.00 -6.61 19.79
N VAL A 122 -7.87 -6.67 20.48
CA VAL A 122 -6.55 -6.91 19.86
C VAL A 122 -6.53 -8.24 19.12
N GLU A 123 -7.02 -9.32 19.72
CA GLU A 123 -7.12 -10.65 19.07
C GLU A 123 -7.98 -10.61 17.80
N LYS A 124 -9.11 -9.88 17.84
CA LYS A 124 -9.96 -9.70 16.66
C LYS A 124 -9.20 -9.01 15.53
N ILE A 125 -8.45 -7.96 15.82
CA ILE A 125 -7.71 -7.21 14.80
C ILE A 125 -6.49 -8.01 14.31
N ASN A 126 -5.86 -8.79 15.17
CA ASN A 126 -4.76 -9.66 14.77
C ASN A 126 -5.15 -10.72 13.72
N LYS A 127 -6.43 -11.11 13.62
CA LYS A 127 -6.94 -11.98 12.55
C LYS A 127 -6.86 -11.33 11.16
N LEU A 128 -6.68 -10.01 11.10
CA LEU A 128 -6.46 -9.26 9.85
C LEU A 128 -5.00 -9.28 9.40
N ASN A 129 -4.08 -9.82 10.22
CA ASN A 129 -2.64 -9.87 9.91
C ASN A 129 -2.33 -10.88 8.79
N LYS A 130 -2.81 -10.57 7.59
CA LYS A 130 -2.45 -11.24 6.35
C LYS A 130 -2.34 -10.16 5.27
N THR A 131 -1.13 -9.99 4.76
CA THR A 131 -0.78 -8.96 3.77
C THR A 131 -0.72 -9.57 2.37
N THR A 132 -0.81 -8.74 1.35
CA THR A 132 -0.36 -9.12 0.01
C THR A 132 1.13 -8.80 -0.15
N SER A 133 1.84 -9.65 -0.84
CA SER A 133 3.28 -9.53 -1.06
C SER A 133 3.59 -9.84 -2.52
N VAL A 134 4.59 -9.19 -3.09
CA VAL A 134 4.98 -9.37 -4.49
C VAL A 134 6.49 -9.43 -4.65
N VAL A 135 6.93 -10.16 -5.66
CA VAL A 135 8.25 -10.00 -6.27
C VAL A 135 8.04 -9.32 -7.61
N GLU A 136 8.75 -8.24 -7.84
CA GLU A 136 8.72 -7.50 -9.10
C GLU A 136 10.12 -7.17 -9.59
N VAL A 137 10.24 -6.93 -10.89
CA VAL A 137 11.49 -6.50 -11.51
C VAL A 137 11.20 -5.30 -12.40
N HIS A 138 11.96 -4.24 -12.21
CA HIS A 138 12.02 -3.11 -13.12
C HIS A 138 13.10 -3.38 -14.15
N PHE A 139 12.77 -3.22 -15.42
CA PHE A 139 13.68 -3.36 -16.54
C PHE A 139 13.72 -2.06 -17.34
N ALA A 140 14.91 -1.51 -17.54
CA ALA A 140 15.10 -0.44 -18.51
C ALA A 140 15.57 -1.03 -19.83
N LEU A 141 14.98 -0.55 -20.91
CA LEU A 141 15.26 -1.01 -22.27
C LEU A 141 15.70 0.18 -23.16
N ASN A 142 16.57 -0.07 -24.10
CA ASN A 142 17.00 0.91 -25.11
C ASN A 142 16.08 1.00 -26.33
N SER A 143 15.01 0.22 -26.36
CA SER A 143 14.03 0.24 -27.44
C SER A 143 12.68 -0.30 -26.96
N GLN A 144 11.60 0.19 -27.58
CA GLN A 144 10.25 -0.27 -27.31
C GLN A 144 10.04 -1.69 -27.88
N ILE A 145 9.61 -2.62 -27.03
CA ILE A 145 9.34 -4.01 -27.41
C ILE A 145 7.85 -4.32 -27.55
N ASP A 146 6.98 -3.46 -27.02
CA ASP A 146 5.53 -3.55 -27.13
C ASP A 146 4.91 -2.13 -27.04
N THR A 147 3.76 -1.93 -27.67
CA THR A 147 3.00 -0.65 -27.62
C THR A 147 1.83 -0.69 -26.63
N ARG A 148 1.50 -1.85 -26.10
CA ARG A 148 0.44 -2.01 -25.10
C ARG A 148 0.86 -1.42 -23.75
N GLN A 149 -0.12 -1.07 -22.92
CA GLN A 149 0.14 -0.55 -21.57
C GLN A 149 0.41 -1.68 -20.56
N VAL A 150 -0.28 -2.81 -20.74
CA VAL A 150 -0.17 -3.96 -19.84
C VAL A 150 -0.40 -5.26 -20.60
N VAL A 151 0.34 -6.30 -20.23
CA VAL A 151 0.16 -7.66 -20.71
C VAL A 151 0.08 -8.63 -19.53
N PHE A 152 -0.92 -9.48 -19.56
CA PHE A 152 -1.07 -10.56 -18.59
C PHE A 152 -0.81 -11.90 -19.31
N PRO A 153 0.34 -12.54 -19.09
CA PRO A 153 0.59 -13.87 -19.62
C PRO A 153 -0.48 -14.83 -19.12
N VAL A 154 -1.13 -15.56 -20.03
CA VAL A 154 -2.21 -16.50 -19.71
C VAL A 154 -1.69 -17.92 -19.80
N GLY A 155 -1.77 -18.64 -18.70
CA GLY A 155 -1.33 -20.04 -18.59
C GLY A 155 -1.02 -20.39 -17.14
N LYS A 156 -1.12 -21.68 -16.80
CA LYS A 156 -0.85 -22.12 -15.42
C LYS A 156 0.64 -22.05 -15.07
N ASP A 157 1.50 -22.16 -16.07
CA ASP A 157 2.95 -22.32 -15.87
C ASP A 157 3.72 -21.00 -15.82
N TYR A 158 3.10 -19.87 -16.21
CA TYR A 158 3.75 -18.58 -16.11
C TYR A 158 3.89 -18.12 -14.66
N VAL A 159 5.12 -17.84 -14.25
CA VAL A 159 5.42 -17.16 -12.98
C VAL A 159 5.04 -15.68 -13.10
N THR A 160 5.39 -15.05 -14.20
CA THR A 160 5.02 -13.65 -14.49
C THR A 160 3.52 -13.50 -14.60
N LYS A 161 2.93 -12.70 -13.72
CA LYS A 161 1.47 -12.50 -13.70
C LYS A 161 1.04 -11.17 -14.32
N GLY A 162 1.95 -10.24 -14.51
CA GLY A 162 1.72 -8.97 -15.19
C GLY A 162 3.01 -8.36 -15.68
N ILE A 163 2.96 -7.74 -16.86
CA ILE A 163 4.04 -6.94 -17.47
C ILE A 163 3.43 -5.56 -17.77
N PHE A 164 3.92 -4.53 -17.11
CA PHE A 164 3.44 -3.16 -17.21
C PHE A 164 4.47 -2.34 -17.99
N PHE A 165 4.06 -1.77 -19.10
CA PHE A 165 4.89 -0.92 -19.95
C PHE A 165 4.73 0.53 -19.50
N ILE A 166 5.43 0.90 -18.43
CA ILE A 166 5.24 2.18 -17.73
C ILE A 166 5.50 3.38 -18.65
N SER A 167 6.53 3.32 -19.49
CA SER A 167 6.83 4.39 -20.45
C SER A 167 5.76 4.54 -21.55
N ASN A 168 4.94 3.49 -21.82
CA ASN A 168 3.81 3.60 -22.74
C ASN A 168 2.62 4.31 -22.09
N ILE A 169 2.56 4.32 -20.74
CA ILE A 169 1.53 5.03 -19.98
C ILE A 169 1.96 6.47 -19.75
N THR A 170 3.20 6.66 -19.29
CA THR A 170 3.79 7.96 -18.97
C THR A 170 5.20 8.04 -19.52
N PRO A 171 5.41 8.60 -20.72
CA PRO A 171 6.74 8.67 -21.36
C PRO A 171 7.79 9.41 -20.53
N SER A 172 7.38 10.36 -19.68
CA SER A 172 8.28 11.18 -18.87
C SER A 172 9.00 10.42 -17.74
N VAL A 173 8.65 9.16 -17.47
CA VAL A 173 9.31 8.34 -16.42
C VAL A 173 10.65 7.75 -16.85
N SER A 174 11.01 7.86 -18.14
CA SER A 174 12.28 7.37 -18.66
C SER A 174 12.94 8.42 -19.56
N PRO A 175 14.27 8.39 -19.72
CA PRO A 175 14.98 9.22 -20.69
C PRO A 175 14.44 9.02 -22.11
N VAL A 176 14.60 10.00 -22.96
CA VAL A 176 14.19 9.91 -24.37
C VAL A 176 14.89 8.74 -25.07
N GLY A 177 14.11 7.87 -25.67
CA GLY A 177 14.61 6.66 -26.35
C GLY A 177 14.80 5.46 -25.42
N GLU A 178 14.59 5.62 -24.12
CA GLU A 178 14.59 4.50 -23.17
C GLU A 178 13.16 4.15 -22.71
N HIS A 179 12.97 2.92 -22.28
CA HIS A 179 11.67 2.39 -21.90
C HIS A 179 11.76 1.67 -20.57
N LEU A 180 10.80 1.95 -19.69
CA LEU A 180 10.65 1.27 -18.41
C LEU A 180 9.50 0.26 -18.48
N ILE A 181 9.78 -0.99 -18.12
CA ILE A 181 8.77 -2.00 -17.88
C ILE A 181 8.90 -2.57 -16.47
N ILE A 182 7.78 -2.96 -15.88
CA ILE A 182 7.73 -3.63 -14.58
C ILE A 182 7.02 -4.97 -14.78
N ALA A 183 7.68 -6.05 -14.39
CA ALA A 183 7.05 -7.36 -14.34
C ALA A 183 6.92 -7.84 -12.90
N GLY A 184 5.83 -8.54 -12.59
CA GLY A 184 5.61 -8.94 -11.20
C GLY A 184 4.74 -10.18 -11.03
N THR A 185 4.85 -10.75 -9.82
CA THR A 185 4.04 -11.87 -9.35
C THR A 185 3.75 -11.77 -7.86
N PRO A 186 2.52 -12.05 -7.40
CA PRO A 186 2.25 -12.24 -5.99
C PRO A 186 2.98 -13.48 -5.46
N VAL A 187 3.42 -13.35 -4.22
CA VAL A 187 4.12 -14.42 -3.50
C VAL A 187 3.63 -14.47 -2.05
N SER A 188 4.00 -15.50 -1.31
CA SER A 188 3.79 -15.46 0.14
C SER A 188 4.75 -14.46 0.80
N SER A 189 4.33 -13.88 1.93
CA SER A 189 5.18 -12.97 2.69
C SER A 189 6.52 -13.61 3.10
N ALA A 190 6.52 -14.91 3.39
CA ALA A 190 7.74 -15.65 3.72
C ALA A 190 8.70 -15.78 2.52
N ASP A 191 8.17 -15.85 1.30
CA ASP A 191 8.99 -15.97 0.10
C ASP A 191 9.75 -14.67 -0.21
N THR A 192 9.23 -13.51 0.18
CA THR A 192 9.93 -12.22 0.01
C THR A 192 11.21 -12.11 0.87
N GLU A 193 11.31 -12.88 1.94
CA GLU A 193 12.47 -12.92 2.84
C GLU A 193 13.48 -14.03 2.44
N ASN A 194 13.14 -14.85 1.46
CA ASN A 194 14.01 -15.91 0.94
C ASN A 194 14.70 -15.45 -0.33
N SER A 195 15.95 -15.02 -0.22
CA SER A 195 16.73 -14.46 -1.33
C SER A 195 16.92 -15.44 -2.50
N GLU A 196 17.02 -16.75 -2.24
CA GLU A 196 17.15 -17.77 -3.28
C GLU A 196 15.84 -17.91 -4.05
N LYS A 197 14.71 -17.96 -3.36
CA LYS A 197 13.38 -17.99 -4.01
C LYS A 197 13.15 -16.73 -4.85
N VAL A 198 13.46 -15.56 -4.30
CA VAL A 198 13.34 -14.29 -5.05
C VAL A 198 14.20 -14.34 -6.31
N LYS A 199 15.45 -14.78 -6.21
CA LYS A 199 16.35 -14.93 -7.38
C LYS A 199 15.76 -15.87 -8.42
N ASN A 200 15.25 -17.04 -8.01
CA ASN A 200 14.66 -18.04 -8.92
C ASN A 200 13.41 -17.48 -9.62
N ILE A 201 12.55 -16.75 -8.90
CA ILE A 201 11.38 -16.07 -9.48
C ILE A 201 11.82 -15.04 -10.53
N VAL A 202 12.80 -14.19 -10.21
CA VAL A 202 13.33 -13.18 -11.13
C VAL A 202 13.91 -13.80 -12.39
N THR A 203 14.72 -14.86 -12.23
CA THR A 203 15.29 -15.60 -13.38
C THR A 203 14.19 -16.14 -14.28
N LYS A 204 13.17 -16.77 -13.68
CA LYS A 204 12.05 -17.33 -14.43
C LYS A 204 11.24 -16.25 -15.15
N MET A 205 10.97 -15.10 -14.50
CA MET A 205 10.31 -13.96 -15.16
C MET A 205 11.09 -13.48 -16.39
N LYS A 206 12.41 -13.37 -16.31
CA LYS A 206 13.25 -12.96 -17.45
C LYS A 206 13.14 -13.95 -18.60
N GLU A 207 13.27 -15.26 -18.34
CA GLU A 207 13.12 -16.31 -19.35
C GLU A 207 11.76 -16.25 -20.05
N GLU A 208 10.69 -16.03 -19.27
CA GLU A 208 9.33 -15.91 -19.79
C GLU A 208 9.16 -14.67 -20.66
N ILE A 209 9.69 -13.51 -20.22
CA ILE A 209 9.64 -12.26 -20.98
C ILE A 209 10.46 -12.39 -22.26
N SER A 210 11.66 -12.96 -22.22
CA SER A 210 12.49 -13.21 -23.41
C SER A 210 11.79 -14.13 -24.41
N SER A 211 11.07 -15.14 -23.92
CA SER A 211 10.26 -16.03 -24.76
C SER A 211 9.10 -15.32 -25.44
N ILE A 212 8.45 -14.37 -24.75
CA ILE A 212 7.32 -13.59 -25.29
C ILE A 212 7.83 -12.49 -26.23
N TYR A 213 8.97 -11.89 -25.90
CA TYR A 213 9.56 -10.74 -26.60
C TYR A 213 11.01 -11.04 -27.03
N PRO A 214 11.25 -11.60 -28.23
CA PRO A 214 12.59 -12.00 -28.68
C PRO A 214 13.64 -10.88 -28.69
N LYS A 215 13.20 -9.61 -28.70
CA LYS A 215 14.10 -8.44 -28.65
C LYS A 215 14.48 -8.03 -27.22
N PHE A 216 13.87 -8.62 -26.19
CA PHE A 216 14.02 -8.18 -24.81
C PHE A 216 15.47 -8.21 -24.34
N ASP A 217 16.17 -9.34 -24.53
CA ASP A 217 17.55 -9.49 -24.06
C ASP A 217 18.52 -8.49 -24.73
N SER A 218 18.34 -8.23 -26.03
CA SER A 218 19.15 -7.26 -26.77
C SER A 218 18.82 -5.81 -26.44
N ALA A 219 17.62 -5.54 -25.94
CA ALA A 219 17.16 -4.21 -25.54
C ALA A 219 17.48 -3.89 -24.08
N LEU A 220 17.79 -4.87 -23.25
CA LEU A 220 17.96 -4.71 -21.82
C LEU A 220 19.20 -3.87 -21.47
N LEU A 221 19.00 -2.76 -20.76
CA LEU A 221 20.05 -1.89 -20.24
C LEU A 221 20.40 -2.25 -18.80
N TRP A 222 19.41 -2.35 -17.94
CA TRP A 222 19.57 -2.75 -16.55
C TRP A 222 18.29 -3.37 -15.99
N GLU A 223 18.43 -4.06 -14.87
CA GLU A 223 17.33 -4.62 -14.11
C GLU A 223 17.45 -4.30 -12.62
N ARG A 224 16.31 -4.15 -11.95
CA ARG A 224 16.22 -3.93 -10.52
C ARG A 224 15.13 -4.83 -9.92
N PRO A 225 15.50 -5.99 -9.37
CA PRO A 225 14.56 -6.82 -8.65
C PRO A 225 14.20 -6.23 -7.29
N MET A 226 12.95 -6.38 -6.90
CA MET A 226 12.41 -5.96 -5.61
C MET A 226 11.47 -7.01 -5.05
N ALA A 227 11.48 -7.16 -3.73
CA ALA A 227 10.57 -8.04 -3.00
C ALA A 227 9.86 -7.24 -1.91
N TRP A 228 8.55 -7.07 -2.05
CA TRP A 228 7.73 -6.29 -1.15
C TRP A 228 6.89 -7.21 -0.28
N LYS A 229 7.18 -7.21 1.03
CA LYS A 229 6.44 -7.99 2.02
C LYS A 229 5.04 -7.44 2.28
N LEU A 230 4.88 -6.14 2.09
CA LEU A 230 3.66 -5.41 2.40
C LEU A 230 3.28 -4.53 1.20
N VAL A 231 2.39 -5.01 0.35
CA VAL A 231 1.77 -4.22 -0.73
C VAL A 231 0.44 -3.66 -0.25
N GLU A 232 -0.43 -4.52 0.31
CA GLU A 232 -1.61 -4.10 1.04
C GLU A 232 -1.56 -4.66 2.46
N SER A 233 -1.99 -3.85 3.44
CA SER A 233 -1.95 -4.22 4.85
C SER A 233 -2.90 -5.35 5.19
N VAL A 234 -3.99 -5.52 4.43
CA VAL A 234 -4.99 -6.57 4.65
C VAL A 234 -5.46 -7.12 3.32
N VAL A 235 -5.29 -8.43 3.13
CA VAL A 235 -5.85 -9.14 1.96
C VAL A 235 -7.36 -8.95 1.85
N LYS A 236 -7.87 -8.94 0.63
CA LYS A 236 -9.31 -8.72 0.37
C LYS A 236 -10.13 -10.02 0.39
N GLU A 237 -9.81 -10.92 1.32
CA GLU A 237 -10.55 -12.18 1.53
C GLU A 237 -11.95 -11.95 2.12
N PRO A 238 -12.88 -12.89 1.98
CA PRO A 238 -14.14 -12.89 2.72
C PRO A 238 -13.90 -12.72 4.23
N GLY A 239 -14.66 -11.81 4.84
CA GLY A 239 -14.51 -11.48 6.27
C GLY A 239 -13.40 -10.50 6.63
N LYS A 240 -12.56 -10.07 5.68
CA LYS A 240 -11.47 -9.12 5.90
C LYS A 240 -11.64 -7.80 5.12
N VAL A 241 -12.85 -7.49 4.69
CA VAL A 241 -13.17 -6.31 3.88
C VAL A 241 -14.16 -5.40 4.61
N TRP A 242 -14.18 -4.13 4.24
CA TRP A 242 -15.12 -3.11 4.73
C TRP A 242 -15.24 -3.07 6.25
N LYS A 243 -16.45 -3.29 6.81
CA LYS A 243 -16.73 -3.23 8.26
C LYS A 243 -16.01 -4.29 9.09
N SER A 244 -15.44 -5.30 8.47
CA SER A 244 -14.63 -6.31 9.17
C SER A 244 -13.22 -5.82 9.48
N LYS A 245 -12.76 -4.74 8.85
CA LYS A 245 -11.46 -4.12 9.12
C LYS A 245 -11.46 -3.33 10.44
N MET A 246 -10.31 -2.80 10.82
CA MET A 246 -10.13 -1.97 12.01
C MET A 246 -11.08 -0.76 11.96
N PRO A 247 -11.85 -0.46 13.01
CA PRO A 247 -12.60 0.80 13.10
C PRO A 247 -11.65 2.00 13.25
N HIS A 248 -12.12 3.19 12.88
CA HIS A 248 -11.32 4.42 12.96
C HIS A 248 -11.01 4.88 14.40
N GLN A 249 -11.69 4.32 15.39
CA GLN A 249 -11.48 4.60 16.82
C GLN A 249 -11.53 3.30 17.59
N ILE A 250 -10.77 3.20 18.66
CA ILE A 250 -10.86 2.11 19.64
C ILE A 250 -11.89 2.51 20.71
N PRO A 251 -12.87 1.66 21.03
CA PRO A 251 -13.78 1.91 22.14
C PRO A 251 -13.03 2.15 23.45
N GLY A 252 -13.40 3.18 24.17
CA GLY A 252 -12.83 3.50 25.49
C GLY A 252 -11.48 4.22 25.46
N ILE A 253 -10.97 4.65 24.29
CA ILE A 253 -9.76 5.48 24.23
C ILE A 253 -10.06 6.76 23.44
N GLU A 254 -10.01 7.89 24.12
CA GLU A 254 -10.22 9.21 23.55
C GLU A 254 -8.95 9.74 22.85
N GLY A 255 -9.11 10.46 21.75
CA GLY A 255 -8.03 11.10 21.01
C GLY A 255 -7.21 10.15 20.13
N LEU A 256 -7.60 8.87 20.03
CA LEU A 256 -6.90 7.88 19.21
C LEU A 256 -7.69 7.51 17.97
N PHE A 257 -7.08 7.73 16.82
CA PHE A 257 -7.69 7.48 15.50
C PHE A 257 -6.79 6.60 14.62
N PHE A 258 -7.42 5.84 13.73
CA PHE A 258 -6.75 4.99 12.75
C PHE A 258 -7.25 5.30 11.34
N VAL A 259 -6.33 5.41 10.40
CA VAL A 259 -6.57 5.55 8.97
C VAL A 259 -5.70 4.56 8.20
N GLY A 260 -5.88 4.50 6.89
CA GLY A 260 -5.11 3.59 6.04
C GLY A 260 -5.93 2.41 5.54
N ASP A 261 -5.33 1.59 4.71
CA ASP A 261 -5.97 0.45 4.05
C ASP A 261 -6.35 -0.70 5.00
N SER A 262 -5.74 -0.77 6.19
CA SER A 262 -6.11 -1.73 7.25
C SER A 262 -7.37 -1.34 8.02
N THR A 263 -7.90 -0.12 7.83
CA THR A 263 -9.09 0.39 8.53
C THR A 263 -10.33 0.36 7.63
N ILE A 264 -11.50 0.60 8.23
CA ILE A 264 -12.78 0.62 7.50
C ILE A 264 -12.70 1.56 6.30
N SER A 265 -12.75 0.99 5.11
CA SER A 265 -12.69 1.70 3.84
C SER A 265 -13.09 0.76 2.69
N TYR A 266 -13.48 1.33 1.58
CA TYR A 266 -13.61 0.64 0.31
C TYR A 266 -12.36 0.88 -0.53
N GLY A 267 -12.19 0.05 -1.57
CA GLY A 267 -11.13 0.19 -2.55
C GLY A 267 -9.88 -0.60 -2.20
N ILE A 268 -8.84 -0.36 -2.95
CA ILE A 268 -7.56 -1.06 -2.92
C ILE A 268 -6.42 -0.06 -2.77
N GLY A 269 -5.30 -0.48 -2.18
CA GLY A 269 -4.09 0.33 -2.07
C GLY A 269 -4.34 1.76 -1.60
N THR A 270 -3.82 2.72 -2.34
CA THR A 270 -3.93 4.15 -2.07
C THR A 270 -5.36 4.68 -2.04
N ASP A 271 -6.26 4.16 -2.91
CA ASP A 271 -7.68 4.52 -2.90
C ASP A 271 -8.34 4.12 -1.56
N SER A 272 -8.03 2.93 -1.07
CA SER A 272 -8.51 2.47 0.25
C SER A 272 -8.00 3.35 1.39
N ALA A 273 -6.73 3.74 1.35
CA ALA A 273 -6.12 4.60 2.35
C ALA A 273 -6.74 6.01 2.35
N ALA A 274 -6.89 6.61 1.18
CA ALA A 274 -7.54 7.91 1.01
C ALA A 274 -9.00 7.90 1.49
N HIS A 275 -9.77 6.88 1.07
CA HIS A 275 -11.16 6.73 1.51
C HIS A 275 -11.27 6.55 3.03
N SER A 276 -10.35 5.80 3.64
CA SER A 276 -10.27 5.67 5.10
C SER A 276 -10.09 7.03 5.78
N SER A 277 -9.20 7.86 5.26
CA SER A 277 -8.92 9.20 5.80
C SER A 277 -10.15 10.12 5.70
N ILE A 278 -10.86 10.08 4.56
CA ILE A 278 -12.11 10.82 4.36
C ILE A 278 -13.18 10.40 5.38
N LEU A 279 -13.33 9.10 5.64
CA LEU A 279 -14.30 8.58 6.62
C LEU A 279 -13.92 8.91 8.07
N CYS A 280 -12.63 9.01 8.37
CA CYS A 280 -12.14 9.33 9.71
C CYS A 280 -12.18 10.84 10.02
N HIS A 281 -12.00 11.70 9.03
CA HIS A 281 -11.91 13.16 9.19
C HIS A 281 -13.03 13.78 10.03
N PRO A 282 -14.34 13.49 9.83
CA PRO A 282 -15.39 14.06 10.66
C PRO A 282 -15.27 13.72 12.15
N LYS A 283 -14.76 12.53 12.47
CA LYS A 283 -14.56 12.06 13.84
C LYS A 283 -13.43 12.84 14.52
N ILE A 284 -12.32 13.06 13.80
CA ILE A 284 -11.18 13.86 14.28
C ILE A 284 -11.64 15.30 14.51
N LYS A 285 -12.34 15.90 13.55
CA LYS A 285 -12.85 17.26 13.64
C LYS A 285 -13.80 17.46 14.83
N SER A 286 -14.71 16.51 15.04
CA SER A 286 -15.63 16.53 16.19
C SER A 286 -14.88 16.47 17.53
N PHE A 287 -13.88 15.60 17.63
CA PHE A 287 -13.05 15.48 18.84
C PHE A 287 -12.28 16.78 19.13
N LEU A 288 -11.61 17.34 18.14
CA LEU A 288 -10.84 18.58 18.32
C LEU A 288 -11.72 19.75 18.74
N ASN A 289 -12.91 19.90 18.15
CA ASN A 289 -13.86 20.94 18.53
C ASN A 289 -14.37 20.77 19.97
N SER A 290 -14.56 19.53 20.45
CA SER A 290 -14.98 19.28 21.84
C SER A 290 -13.87 19.48 22.87
N SER A 291 -12.61 19.45 22.44
CA SER A 291 -11.44 19.62 23.31
C SER A 291 -11.03 21.12 23.47
N ILE A 292 -11.63 22.02 22.72
CA ILE A 292 -11.36 23.46 22.76
C ILE A 292 -12.37 24.21 23.71
N ASN A 293 -13.51 23.56 23.97
CA ASN A 293 -14.53 24.06 24.92
C ASN A 293 -14.31 23.42 26.31
#